data_15e318a4e7ead111ed237e107f05925a
#
_entry.id   15e318a4e7ead111ed237e107f05925a
#
_cell.length_a   1.000
_cell.length_b   1.000
_cell.length_c   1.000
_cell.angle_alpha   90.00
_cell.angle_beta   90.00
_cell.angle_gamma   90.00
#
_symmetry.space_group_name_H-M   'P 1'
#
loop_
_entity.id
_entity.type
_entity.pdbx_description
1 polymer ?
#
loop_
_entity_poly.entity_id
_entity_poly.type
_entity_poly.pdbx_seq_one_letter_code
_entity_poly.pdbx_strand_id
1 'polypeptide(L)'
;MYKNIIFDFGGVVVDFAPKDFLMDHFMNRRAEEETYALVFGSQEWQRLDRGTISREDANKIMLENAAHANRVFEVQTCIDEWATMLRTKKTTVQIMRKLKADGYRLYYLTNIPTDIMDELRQREWFSLFDGGVASCDVHLLKPEPEIFTTLMQTCNLAYDESIFVDDNKANAQAAYNLGITGILYKNPKSFTRALGACGIEVD
;
A
#
# COMPACT_ATOMS: atom_id res chain seq x y z
N MET A 1 7.31 -24.49 -6.75
CA MET A 1 5.88 -24.21 -7.05
C MET A 1 5.40 -23.16 -6.05
N TYR A 2 4.75 -22.10 -6.51
CA TYR A 2 4.28 -21.03 -5.61
C TYR A 2 3.18 -21.51 -4.67
N LYS A 3 3.22 -21.02 -3.43
CA LYS A 3 2.25 -21.33 -2.37
C LYS A 3 1.70 -20.07 -1.71
N ASN A 4 2.46 -18.97 -1.76
CA ASN A 4 2.19 -17.75 -1.02
C ASN A 4 2.05 -16.57 -1.98
N ILE A 5 0.97 -15.80 -1.84
CA ILE A 5 0.78 -14.55 -2.57
C ILE A 5 0.72 -13.42 -1.56
N ILE A 6 1.65 -12.49 -1.68
CA ILE A 6 1.81 -11.36 -0.77
C ILE A 6 1.30 -10.11 -1.50
N PHE A 7 0.37 -9.40 -0.91
CA PHE A 7 -0.27 -8.22 -1.50
C PHE A 7 0.16 -6.94 -0.78
N ASP A 8 0.45 -5.90 -1.54
CA ASP A 8 0.31 -4.54 -1.03
C ASP A 8 -1.18 -4.16 -0.90
N PHE A 9 -1.49 -3.11 -0.15
CA PHE A 9 -2.84 -2.58 -0.04
C PHE A 9 -3.08 -1.42 -0.99
N GLY A 10 -2.34 -0.32 -0.84
CA GLY A 10 -2.49 0.86 -1.67
C GLY A 10 -2.27 0.57 -3.15
N GLY A 11 -3.13 1.06 -4.05
CA GLY A 11 -3.03 0.78 -5.47
C GLY A 11 -3.36 -0.66 -5.90
N VAL A 12 -3.36 -1.65 -4.99
CA VAL A 12 -3.57 -3.08 -5.27
C VAL A 12 -4.91 -3.60 -4.75
N VAL A 13 -5.17 -3.53 -3.45
CA VAL A 13 -6.41 -4.00 -2.81
C VAL A 13 -7.39 -2.86 -2.56
N VAL A 14 -6.86 -1.67 -2.24
CA VAL A 14 -7.61 -0.42 -2.12
C VAL A 14 -7.05 0.62 -3.08
N ASP A 15 -7.88 1.58 -3.47
CA ASP A 15 -7.41 2.71 -4.25
C ASP A 15 -6.53 3.60 -3.37
N PHE A 16 -5.41 4.06 -3.93
CA PHE A 16 -4.57 5.11 -3.36
C PHE A 16 -3.94 5.90 -4.52
N ALA A 17 -4.59 7.00 -4.89
CA ALA A 17 -4.22 7.84 -6.02
C ALA A 17 -4.16 9.32 -5.61
N PRO A 18 -3.17 9.73 -4.77
CA PRO A 18 -3.11 11.10 -4.24
C PRO A 18 -3.10 12.20 -5.30
N LYS A 19 -2.46 11.96 -6.46
CA LYS A 19 -2.39 12.95 -7.54
C LYS A 19 -3.75 13.17 -8.21
N ASP A 20 -4.52 12.09 -8.42
CA ASP A 20 -5.86 12.19 -8.98
C ASP A 20 -6.80 12.88 -7.99
N PHE A 21 -6.69 12.53 -6.70
CA PHE A 21 -7.42 13.19 -5.61
C PHE A 21 -7.18 14.71 -5.61
N LEU A 22 -5.91 15.16 -5.67
CA LEU A 22 -5.56 16.58 -5.70
C LEU A 22 -6.09 17.27 -6.96
N MET A 23 -5.99 16.63 -8.12
CA MET A 23 -6.50 17.15 -9.38
C MET A 23 -8.01 17.36 -9.33
N ASP A 24 -8.76 16.39 -8.80
CA ASP A 24 -10.22 16.45 -8.68
C ASP A 24 -10.69 17.56 -7.72
N HIS A 25 -9.88 17.89 -6.69
CA HIS A 25 -10.23 18.91 -5.69
C HIS A 25 -9.80 20.33 -6.09
N PHE A 26 -8.66 20.49 -6.71
CA PHE A 26 -8.07 21.83 -6.84
C PHE A 26 -8.00 22.35 -8.29
N MET A 27 -7.94 21.48 -9.30
CA MET A 27 -7.85 21.85 -10.71
C MET A 27 -6.81 22.96 -10.98
N ASN A 28 -5.71 22.93 -10.21
CA ASN A 28 -4.61 23.90 -10.25
C ASN A 28 -3.28 23.17 -10.04
N ARG A 29 -2.58 22.92 -11.14
CA ARG A 29 -1.35 22.13 -11.15
C ARG A 29 -0.31 22.58 -10.11
N ARG A 30 -0.11 23.89 -9.95
CA ARG A 30 0.84 24.42 -8.98
C ARG A 30 0.40 24.11 -7.54
N ALA A 31 -0.88 24.33 -7.23
CA ALA A 31 -1.43 24.01 -5.92
C ALA A 31 -1.34 22.49 -5.65
N GLU A 32 -1.64 21.65 -6.64
CA GLU A 32 -1.55 20.19 -6.55
C GLU A 32 -0.12 19.71 -6.25
N GLU A 33 0.89 20.23 -7.00
CA GLU A 33 2.30 19.86 -6.81
C GLU A 33 2.82 20.30 -5.42
N GLU A 34 2.52 21.53 -5.00
CA GLU A 34 2.92 22.07 -3.72
C GLU A 34 2.22 21.33 -2.56
N THR A 35 0.92 21.06 -2.68
CA THR A 35 0.16 20.31 -1.66
C THR A 35 0.60 18.85 -1.59
N TYR A 36 0.88 18.21 -2.73
CA TYR A 36 1.44 16.86 -2.74
C TYR A 36 2.74 16.78 -1.93
N ALA A 37 3.65 17.74 -2.13
CA ALA A 37 4.93 17.78 -1.41
C ALA A 37 4.74 18.02 0.11
N LEU A 38 3.72 18.80 0.48
CA LEU A 38 3.43 19.12 1.88
C LEU A 38 2.69 17.99 2.64
N VAL A 39 2.00 17.08 1.93
CA VAL A 39 1.22 16.00 2.53
C VAL A 39 1.81 14.65 2.14
N PHE A 40 1.45 14.09 1.00
CA PHE A 40 1.78 12.71 0.59
C PHE A 40 3.27 12.48 0.31
N GLY A 41 4.00 13.53 -0.11
CA GLY A 41 5.45 13.50 -0.33
C GLY A 41 6.27 13.99 0.86
N SER A 42 5.65 14.32 1.98
CA SER A 42 6.34 14.89 3.15
C SER A 42 7.08 13.84 3.99
N GLN A 43 7.99 14.30 4.83
CA GLN A 43 8.63 13.45 5.84
C GLN A 43 7.62 12.98 6.89
N GLU A 44 6.63 13.80 7.21
CA GLU A 44 5.57 13.49 8.16
C GLU A 44 4.74 12.31 7.68
N TRP A 45 4.42 12.23 6.37
CA TRP A 45 3.73 11.07 5.80
C TRP A 45 4.56 9.79 5.93
N GLN A 46 5.86 9.87 5.61
CA GLN A 46 6.76 8.72 5.77
C GLN A 46 6.88 8.27 7.24
N ARG A 47 6.87 9.22 8.18
CA ARG A 47 6.88 8.92 9.62
C ARG A 47 5.57 8.30 10.09
N LEU A 48 4.43 8.70 9.51
CA LEU A 48 3.13 8.05 9.73
C LEU A 48 3.16 6.61 9.25
N ASP A 49 3.60 6.38 8.01
CA ASP A 49 3.74 5.02 7.44
C ASP A 49 4.71 4.16 8.27
N ARG A 50 5.73 4.77 8.86
CA ARG A 50 6.68 4.08 9.74
C ARG A 50 6.15 3.90 11.17
N GLY A 51 5.02 4.50 11.54
CA GLY A 51 4.47 4.45 12.90
C GLY A 51 5.31 5.19 13.94
N THR A 52 6.07 6.23 13.55
CA THR A 52 6.99 6.99 14.43
C THR A 52 6.47 8.38 14.79
N ILE A 53 5.27 8.73 14.36
CA ILE A 53 4.58 9.97 14.69
C ILE A 53 3.08 9.70 14.78
N SER A 54 2.37 10.42 15.63
CA SER A 54 0.91 10.37 15.68
C SER A 54 0.28 11.11 14.48
N ARG A 55 -0.96 10.76 14.12
CA ARG A 55 -1.72 11.49 13.09
C ARG A 55 -1.88 12.96 13.46
N GLU A 56 -2.17 13.23 14.73
CA GLU A 56 -2.35 14.59 15.26
C GLU A 56 -1.08 15.45 15.11
N ASP A 57 0.06 14.92 15.54
CA ASP A 57 1.34 15.61 15.44
C ASP A 57 1.77 15.83 13.98
N ALA A 58 1.58 14.82 13.12
CA ALA A 58 1.89 14.94 11.70
C ALA A 58 1.03 16.01 11.03
N ASN A 59 -0.29 16.01 11.28
CA ASN A 59 -1.21 16.99 10.73
C ASN A 59 -0.85 18.40 11.17
N LYS A 60 -0.47 18.59 12.44
CA LYS A 60 -0.03 19.88 12.98
C LYS A 60 1.19 20.40 12.23
N ILE A 61 2.23 19.58 12.06
CA ILE A 61 3.44 19.97 11.34
C ILE A 61 3.13 20.28 9.86
N MET A 62 2.32 19.45 9.19
CA MET A 62 1.90 19.70 7.81
C MET A 62 1.18 21.02 7.66
N LEU A 63 0.29 21.41 8.60
CA LEU A 63 -0.41 22.69 8.59
C LEU A 63 0.52 23.87 8.88
N GLU A 64 1.48 23.73 9.79
CA GLU A 64 2.50 24.74 10.03
C GLU A 64 3.33 25.01 8.77
N ASN A 65 3.77 23.95 8.07
CA ASN A 65 4.47 24.06 6.79
C ASN A 65 3.59 24.67 5.70
N ALA A 66 2.30 24.32 5.67
CA ALA A 66 1.32 24.86 4.73
C ALA A 66 1.11 26.38 4.91
N ALA A 67 1.15 26.88 6.15
CA ALA A 67 1.04 28.31 6.43
C ALA A 67 2.20 29.11 5.79
N HIS A 68 3.41 28.58 5.84
CA HIS A 68 4.57 29.19 5.16
C HIS A 68 4.48 29.17 3.63
N ALA A 69 3.79 28.16 3.09
CA ALA A 69 3.60 28.01 1.66
C ALA A 69 2.32 28.66 1.10
N ASN A 70 1.47 29.27 1.95
CA ASN A 70 0.13 29.76 1.63
C ASN A 70 -0.78 28.65 1.02
N ARG A 71 -0.77 27.45 1.63
CA ARG A 71 -1.52 26.24 1.22
C ARG A 71 -2.35 25.62 2.34
N VAL A 72 -2.72 26.42 3.35
CA VAL A 72 -3.45 25.90 4.53
C VAL A 72 -4.79 25.28 4.12
N PHE A 73 -5.52 25.90 3.21
CA PHE A 73 -6.81 25.39 2.76
C PHE A 73 -6.65 24.02 2.07
N GLU A 74 -5.71 23.90 1.13
CA GLU A 74 -5.48 22.67 0.38
C GLU A 74 -4.98 21.52 1.28
N VAL A 75 -4.06 21.83 2.21
CA VAL A 75 -3.55 20.84 3.16
C VAL A 75 -4.63 20.41 4.15
N GLN A 76 -5.46 21.35 4.64
CA GLN A 76 -6.59 21.02 5.51
C GLN A 76 -7.59 20.11 4.78
N THR A 77 -7.95 20.42 3.52
CA THR A 77 -8.81 19.58 2.70
C THR A 77 -8.24 18.15 2.55
N CYS A 78 -6.92 18.04 2.32
CA CYS A 78 -6.28 16.73 2.29
C CYS A 78 -6.42 15.99 3.62
N ILE A 79 -6.14 16.65 4.74
CA ILE A 79 -6.24 16.05 6.08
C ILE A 79 -7.64 15.51 6.35
N ASP A 80 -8.66 16.26 5.95
CA ASP A 80 -10.06 15.92 6.23
C ASP A 80 -10.61 14.83 5.30
N GLU A 81 -10.15 14.77 4.05
CA GLU A 81 -10.84 14.02 3.00
C GLU A 81 -10.01 12.94 2.31
N TRP A 82 -8.67 12.90 2.45
CA TRP A 82 -7.83 11.97 1.69
C TRP A 82 -8.23 10.49 1.85
N ALA A 83 -8.69 10.09 3.04
CA ALA A 83 -9.09 8.69 3.30
C ALA A 83 -10.30 8.25 2.45
N THR A 84 -11.08 9.21 1.90
CA THR A 84 -12.20 8.90 1.00
C THR A 84 -11.76 8.23 -0.30
N MET A 85 -10.48 8.35 -0.68
CA MET A 85 -9.93 7.65 -1.84
C MET A 85 -9.71 6.14 -1.59
N LEU A 86 -9.65 5.68 -0.33
CA LEU A 86 -9.36 4.29 0.03
C LEU A 86 -10.55 3.36 -0.25
N ARG A 87 -10.95 3.25 -1.52
CA ARG A 87 -12.05 2.38 -1.95
C ARG A 87 -11.55 0.98 -2.25
N THR A 88 -12.26 -0.04 -1.77
CA THR A 88 -11.91 -1.44 -2.05
C THR A 88 -12.00 -1.76 -3.54
N LYS A 89 -10.94 -2.28 -4.12
CA LYS A 89 -10.90 -2.79 -5.50
C LYS A 89 -11.59 -4.15 -5.57
N LYS A 90 -12.90 -4.15 -5.79
CA LYS A 90 -13.75 -5.35 -5.76
C LYS A 90 -13.22 -6.50 -6.63
N THR A 91 -12.71 -6.20 -7.83
CA THR A 91 -12.16 -7.22 -8.73
C THR A 91 -10.88 -7.86 -8.17
N THR A 92 -9.99 -7.09 -7.53
CA THR A 92 -8.81 -7.65 -6.87
C THR A 92 -9.23 -8.57 -5.72
N VAL A 93 -10.21 -8.16 -4.91
CA VAL A 93 -10.74 -9.00 -3.83
C VAL A 93 -11.38 -10.29 -4.36
N GLN A 94 -12.05 -10.25 -5.51
CA GLN A 94 -12.57 -11.46 -6.16
C GLN A 94 -11.43 -12.43 -6.57
N ILE A 95 -10.34 -11.90 -7.13
CA ILE A 95 -9.15 -12.69 -7.45
C ILE A 95 -8.56 -13.30 -6.18
N MET A 96 -8.44 -12.53 -5.09
CA MET A 96 -7.96 -13.04 -3.80
C MET A 96 -8.83 -14.19 -3.27
N ARG A 97 -10.15 -14.09 -3.36
CA ARG A 97 -11.09 -15.17 -2.95
C ARG A 97 -10.87 -16.45 -3.78
N LYS A 98 -10.65 -16.32 -5.09
CA LYS A 98 -10.35 -17.46 -5.97
C LYS A 98 -9.01 -18.11 -5.59
N LEU A 99 -7.94 -17.32 -5.46
CA LEU A 99 -6.64 -17.81 -5.02
C LEU A 99 -6.72 -18.57 -3.70
N LYS A 100 -7.51 -18.03 -2.75
CA LYS A 100 -7.75 -18.69 -1.46
C LYS A 100 -8.48 -20.03 -1.62
N ALA A 101 -9.51 -20.09 -2.47
CA ALA A 101 -10.26 -21.31 -2.77
C ALA A 101 -9.40 -22.37 -3.45
N ASP A 102 -8.42 -21.96 -4.26
CA ASP A 102 -7.45 -22.82 -4.94
C ASP A 102 -6.29 -23.28 -4.04
N GLY A 103 -6.34 -22.90 -2.75
CA GLY A 103 -5.41 -23.37 -1.72
C GLY A 103 -4.14 -22.52 -1.56
N TYR A 104 -4.05 -21.35 -2.20
CA TYR A 104 -2.95 -20.41 -1.95
C TYR A 104 -3.11 -19.73 -0.59
N ARG A 105 -1.98 -19.49 0.08
CA ARG A 105 -1.95 -18.68 1.29
C ARG A 105 -1.76 -17.20 0.90
N LEU A 106 -2.55 -16.33 1.51
CA LEU A 106 -2.52 -14.90 1.21
C LEU A 106 -1.89 -14.13 2.38
N TYR A 107 -0.97 -13.25 2.07
CA TYR A 107 -0.29 -12.40 3.04
C TYR A 107 -0.33 -10.95 2.59
N TYR A 108 -0.10 -10.02 3.52
CA TYR A 108 0.06 -8.62 3.17
C TYR A 108 1.44 -8.08 3.56
N LEU A 109 1.94 -7.11 2.79
CA LEU A 109 3.11 -6.29 3.11
C LEU A 109 2.83 -4.87 2.62
N THR A 110 2.58 -3.96 3.53
CA THR A 110 2.08 -2.62 3.18
C THR A 110 2.76 -1.51 3.96
N ASN A 111 3.06 -0.39 3.27
CA ASN A 111 3.41 0.87 3.93
C ASN A 111 2.11 1.58 4.28
N ILE A 112 1.84 1.78 5.57
CA ILE A 112 0.54 2.26 6.03
C ILE A 112 0.63 2.86 7.44
N PRO A 113 -0.07 3.99 7.70
CA PRO A 113 -0.21 4.53 9.04
C PRO A 113 -1.07 3.64 9.96
N THR A 114 -0.83 3.71 11.27
CA THR A 114 -1.51 2.88 12.28
C THR A 114 -3.03 3.04 12.24
N ASP A 115 -3.53 4.27 12.19
CA ASP A 115 -4.96 4.59 12.18
C ASP A 115 -5.68 3.98 10.97
N ILE A 116 -5.04 4.02 9.81
CA ILE A 116 -5.59 3.42 8.58
C ILE A 116 -5.48 1.90 8.61
N MET A 117 -4.39 1.35 9.12
CA MET A 117 -4.27 -0.10 9.28
C MET A 117 -5.39 -0.65 10.18
N ASP A 118 -5.70 0.04 11.28
CA ASP A 118 -6.78 -0.34 12.19
C ASP A 118 -8.16 -0.29 11.52
N GLU A 119 -8.41 0.70 10.65
CA GLU A 119 -9.62 0.74 9.83
C GLU A 119 -9.68 -0.42 8.83
N LEU A 120 -8.59 -0.66 8.08
CA LEU A 120 -8.59 -1.71 7.04
C LEU A 120 -8.70 -3.12 7.63
N ARG A 121 -8.22 -3.34 8.86
CA ARG A 121 -8.42 -4.59 9.61
C ARG A 121 -9.90 -4.92 9.84
N GLN A 122 -10.81 -3.94 9.83
CA GLN A 122 -12.26 -4.14 9.98
C GLN A 122 -12.96 -4.47 8.65
N ARG A 123 -12.29 -4.34 7.51
CA ARG A 123 -12.88 -4.66 6.21
C ARG A 123 -13.06 -6.17 6.05
N GLU A 124 -14.20 -6.59 5.48
CA GLU A 124 -14.53 -8.02 5.28
C GLU A 124 -13.41 -8.82 4.58
N TRP A 125 -12.78 -8.23 3.57
CA TRP A 125 -11.72 -8.88 2.80
C TRP A 125 -10.42 -9.09 3.60
N PHE A 126 -10.24 -8.43 4.73
CA PHE A 126 -9.05 -8.61 5.56
C PHE A 126 -8.95 -10.04 6.12
N SER A 127 -10.09 -10.70 6.36
CA SER A 127 -10.16 -12.10 6.80
C SER A 127 -9.61 -13.12 5.79
N LEU A 128 -9.35 -12.70 4.54
CA LEU A 128 -8.73 -13.57 3.54
C LEU A 128 -7.24 -13.81 3.80
N PHE A 129 -6.57 -12.94 4.56
CA PHE A 129 -5.15 -13.06 4.83
C PHE A 129 -4.85 -14.04 5.95
N ASP A 130 -3.81 -14.85 5.75
CA ASP A 130 -3.26 -15.77 6.75
C ASP A 130 -2.28 -15.08 7.70
N GLY A 131 -1.82 -13.88 7.35
CA GLY A 131 -0.91 -13.06 8.11
C GLY A 131 -0.32 -11.93 7.27
N GLY A 132 0.66 -11.23 7.80
CA GLY A 132 1.33 -10.17 7.06
C GLY A 132 2.07 -9.20 7.98
N VAL A 133 2.66 -8.17 7.37
CA VAL A 133 3.39 -7.11 8.07
C VAL A 133 2.91 -5.75 7.56
N ALA A 134 2.55 -4.87 8.49
CA ALA A 134 2.34 -3.46 8.25
C ALA A 134 3.57 -2.67 8.72
N SER A 135 3.99 -1.69 7.94
CA SER A 135 5.18 -0.87 8.22
C SER A 135 5.11 -0.17 9.58
N CYS A 136 3.93 0.30 9.98
CA CYS A 136 3.72 0.97 11.25
C CYS A 136 3.92 0.04 12.47
N ASP A 137 3.73 -1.27 12.32
CA ASP A 137 3.89 -2.24 13.41
C ASP A 137 5.38 -2.59 13.65
N VAL A 138 6.23 -2.48 12.60
CA VAL A 138 7.64 -2.90 12.63
C VAL A 138 8.63 -1.74 12.44
N HIS A 139 8.13 -0.55 12.18
CA HIS A 139 8.92 0.68 11.94
C HIS A 139 9.90 0.59 10.75
N LEU A 140 9.57 -0.22 9.75
CA LEU A 140 10.31 -0.42 8.51
C LEU A 140 9.42 -0.06 7.31
N LEU A 141 10.01 0.40 6.21
CA LEU A 141 9.27 0.75 5.00
C LEU A 141 9.75 -0.08 3.80
N LYS A 142 8.83 -0.45 2.90
CA LYS A 142 9.23 -0.82 1.54
C LYS A 142 9.84 0.41 0.85
N PRO A 143 10.91 0.27 0.07
CA PRO A 143 11.59 -0.95 -0.39
C PRO A 143 12.77 -1.40 0.47
N GLU A 144 12.86 -1.06 1.76
CA GLU A 144 13.92 -1.53 2.66
C GLU A 144 13.92 -3.08 2.71
N PRO A 145 15.06 -3.77 2.48
CA PRO A 145 15.10 -5.24 2.48
C PRO A 145 14.63 -5.87 3.79
N GLU A 146 14.80 -5.16 4.89
CA GLU A 146 14.49 -5.60 6.25
C GLU A 146 13.00 -5.88 6.44
N ILE A 147 12.10 -5.10 5.82
CA ILE A 147 10.66 -5.33 5.97
C ILE A 147 10.22 -6.63 5.28
N PHE A 148 10.81 -6.96 4.13
CA PHE A 148 10.57 -8.22 3.44
C PHE A 148 11.09 -9.40 4.27
N THR A 149 12.32 -9.29 4.79
CA THR A 149 12.91 -10.32 5.66
C THR A 149 12.06 -10.54 6.92
N THR A 150 11.56 -9.46 7.52
CA THR A 150 10.66 -9.51 8.67
C THR A 150 9.38 -10.30 8.33
N LEU A 151 8.74 -10.00 7.19
CA LEU A 151 7.56 -10.76 6.75
C LEU A 151 7.86 -12.25 6.57
N MET A 152 8.96 -12.56 5.85
CA MET A 152 9.32 -13.96 5.56
C MET A 152 9.57 -14.76 6.83
N GLN A 153 10.23 -14.16 7.82
CA GLN A 153 10.49 -14.78 9.13
C GLN A 153 9.23 -14.90 9.97
N THR A 154 8.44 -13.82 10.10
CA THR A 154 7.23 -13.79 10.94
C THR A 154 6.19 -14.80 10.47
N CYS A 155 6.02 -14.93 9.16
CA CYS A 155 5.05 -15.84 8.56
C CYS A 155 5.63 -17.20 8.15
N ASN A 156 6.91 -17.44 8.42
CA ASN A 156 7.64 -18.67 8.04
C ASN A 156 7.48 -19.03 6.55
N LEU A 157 7.83 -18.07 5.66
CA LEU A 157 7.67 -18.20 4.21
C LEU A 157 9.00 -18.52 3.53
N ALA A 158 8.94 -19.34 2.47
CA ALA A 158 10.07 -19.56 1.56
C ALA A 158 10.04 -18.53 0.43
N TYR A 159 11.20 -17.93 0.15
CA TYR A 159 11.34 -16.85 -0.84
C TYR A 159 10.94 -17.32 -2.24
N ASP A 160 11.43 -18.47 -2.68
CA ASP A 160 11.19 -19.09 -4.00
C ASP A 160 9.77 -19.69 -4.17
N GLU A 161 9.00 -19.80 -3.08
CA GLU A 161 7.59 -20.20 -3.08
C GLU A 161 6.61 -19.01 -2.98
N SER A 162 7.13 -17.77 -3.01
CA SER A 162 6.35 -16.57 -2.74
C SER A 162 6.32 -15.61 -3.93
N ILE A 163 5.14 -15.02 -4.17
CA ILE A 163 4.93 -13.94 -5.14
C ILE A 163 4.54 -12.68 -4.35
N PHE A 164 5.17 -11.56 -4.66
CA PHE A 164 4.82 -10.24 -4.11
C PHE A 164 4.21 -9.35 -5.19
N VAL A 165 3.06 -8.76 -4.88
CA VAL A 165 2.24 -7.96 -5.79
C VAL A 165 2.16 -6.53 -5.27
N ASP A 166 2.70 -5.57 -6.02
CA ASP A 166 2.80 -4.16 -5.62
C ASP A 166 2.68 -3.27 -6.86
N ASP A 167 2.07 -2.11 -6.75
CA ASP A 167 1.95 -1.15 -7.85
C ASP A 167 3.20 -0.26 -8.03
N ASN A 168 4.10 -0.29 -7.04
CA ASN A 168 5.38 0.43 -7.07
C ASN A 168 6.50 -0.49 -7.58
N LYS A 169 7.12 -0.05 -8.70
CA LYS A 169 8.21 -0.81 -9.33
C LYS A 169 9.41 -1.03 -8.41
N ALA A 170 9.75 -0.05 -7.55
CA ALA A 170 10.88 -0.19 -6.63
C ALA A 170 10.64 -1.29 -5.59
N ASN A 171 9.41 -1.41 -5.08
CA ASN A 171 9.02 -2.44 -4.13
C ASN A 171 9.06 -3.84 -4.77
N ALA A 172 8.48 -3.98 -5.97
CA ALA A 172 8.52 -5.25 -6.71
C ALA A 172 9.96 -5.68 -7.04
N GLN A 173 10.84 -4.72 -7.38
CA GLN A 173 12.26 -4.98 -7.65
C GLN A 173 13.01 -5.38 -6.37
N ALA A 174 12.72 -4.75 -5.23
CA ALA A 174 13.33 -5.12 -3.95
C ALA A 174 12.98 -6.56 -3.55
N ALA A 175 11.72 -6.97 -3.72
CA ALA A 175 11.30 -8.35 -3.51
C ALA A 175 12.07 -9.32 -4.44
N TYR A 176 12.18 -8.98 -5.73
CA TYR A 176 12.92 -9.79 -6.70
C TYR A 176 14.39 -9.97 -6.32
N ASN A 177 15.04 -8.93 -5.85
CA ASN A 177 16.44 -8.98 -5.42
C ASN A 177 16.68 -9.92 -4.22
N LEU A 178 15.63 -10.20 -3.46
CA LEU A 178 15.65 -11.13 -2.31
C LEU A 178 15.23 -12.57 -2.70
N GLY A 179 14.88 -12.82 -3.96
CA GLY A 179 14.44 -14.13 -4.43
C GLY A 179 12.92 -14.37 -4.34
N ILE A 180 12.12 -13.34 -4.06
CA ILE A 180 10.67 -13.38 -4.15
C ILE A 180 10.26 -12.97 -5.56
N THR A 181 9.31 -13.66 -6.18
CA THR A 181 8.82 -13.24 -7.51
C THR A 181 8.00 -11.96 -7.39
N GLY A 182 8.51 -10.85 -7.92
CA GLY A 182 7.84 -9.55 -7.92
C GLY A 182 6.90 -9.37 -9.11
N ILE A 183 5.64 -9.05 -8.87
CA ILE A 183 4.66 -8.67 -9.89
C ILE A 183 4.31 -7.19 -9.74
N LEU A 184 4.58 -6.40 -10.79
CA LEU A 184 4.12 -5.02 -10.87
C LEU A 184 2.63 -5.00 -11.22
N TYR A 185 1.80 -4.65 -10.25
CA TYR A 185 0.37 -4.51 -10.43
C TYR A 185 0.04 -3.21 -11.20
N LYS A 186 -0.78 -3.30 -12.23
CA LYS A 186 -1.32 -2.14 -12.96
C LYS A 186 -2.85 -2.13 -12.96
N ASN A 187 -3.45 -3.29 -13.13
CA ASN A 187 -4.89 -3.51 -13.13
C ASN A 187 -5.17 -5.03 -13.00
N PRO A 188 -6.41 -5.43 -12.70
CA PRO A 188 -6.75 -6.85 -12.53
C PRO A 188 -6.38 -7.73 -13.74
N LYS A 189 -6.61 -7.26 -14.96
CA LYS A 189 -6.31 -8.04 -16.20
C LYS A 189 -4.82 -8.31 -16.37
N SER A 190 -3.96 -7.32 -16.07
CA SER A 190 -2.50 -7.51 -16.12
C SER A 190 -2.02 -8.41 -15.00
N PHE A 191 -2.67 -8.34 -13.85
CA PHE A 191 -2.36 -9.20 -12.70
C PHE A 191 -2.69 -10.66 -12.96
N THR A 192 -3.90 -11.01 -13.46
CA THR A 192 -4.24 -12.39 -13.82
C THR A 192 -3.32 -12.95 -14.89
N ARG A 193 -2.94 -12.14 -15.90
CA ARG A 193 -1.94 -12.55 -16.91
C ARG A 193 -0.57 -12.87 -16.27
N ALA A 194 -0.11 -12.05 -15.32
CA ALA A 194 1.15 -12.27 -14.64
C ALA A 194 1.12 -13.52 -13.76
N LEU A 195 0.00 -13.81 -13.09
CA LEU A 195 -0.23 -15.05 -12.36
C LEU A 195 -0.19 -16.26 -13.31
N GLY A 196 -0.83 -16.16 -14.48
CA GLY A 196 -0.78 -17.22 -15.50
C GLY A 196 0.64 -17.51 -15.99
N ALA A 197 1.48 -16.49 -16.15
CA ALA A 197 2.90 -16.67 -16.48
C ALA A 197 3.70 -17.37 -15.35
N CYS A 198 3.21 -17.32 -14.11
CA CYS A 198 3.73 -18.05 -12.96
C CYS A 198 3.10 -19.46 -12.81
N GLY A 199 2.25 -19.90 -13.74
CA GLY A 199 1.54 -21.17 -13.68
C GLY A 199 0.35 -21.19 -12.73
N ILE A 200 -0.22 -20.01 -12.41
CA ILE A 200 -1.40 -19.84 -11.55
C ILE A 200 -2.55 -19.33 -12.41
N GLU A 201 -3.51 -20.19 -12.72
CA GLU A 201 -4.72 -19.83 -13.46
C GLU A 201 -5.77 -19.28 -12.48
N VAL A 202 -6.41 -18.18 -12.86
CA VAL A 202 -7.49 -17.54 -12.11
C VAL A 202 -8.67 -17.33 -13.05
N ASP A 203 -9.53 -18.36 -13.13
CA ASP A 203 -10.74 -18.37 -13.98
C ASP A 203 -11.90 -17.53 -13.40
#